data_c08a662754ce5d19f5cd785cc2623291
#
_entry.id   c08a662754ce5d19f5cd785cc2623291
#
_cell.length_a   1.000
_cell.length_b   1.000
_cell.length_c   1.000
_cell.angle_alpha   90.00
_cell.angle_beta   90.00
_cell.angle_gamma   90.00
#
_symmetry.space_group_name_H-M   'P 1'
#
loop_
_entity.id
_entity.type
_entity.pdbx_description
1 polymer ?
#
loop_
_entity_poly.entity_id
_entity_poly.type
_entity_poly.pdbx_seq_one_letter_code
_entity_poly.pdbx_strand_id
1 'polypeptide(L)'
;DQTDIYALQLAAADAGWKRIVLVVFDGLDWTTTRATAIAANGTVAYDEGRGTGLAFLDYNGVVTDFGSCVTSPANDGTDVDVDVQLVVNPGGKTPGGYDPTLGGSTAWDPRESATYLIGKNRSRPHAVTDSAASAASLCTGIKTFNNAVNVDVYGRRFEPIARNLQQRGWATGAVSSVPISHATPACAYANNVTRNDYQDITRDMVGERSISHRGEPLPGLDVLIGCGHGVEVESDAQQGRNYEPGNK
;
A
#
# COMPACT_ATOMS: atom_id res chain seq x y z
N ASP A 1 -12.58 -5.55 0.39
CA ASP A 1 -11.72 -4.38 0.21
C ASP A 1 -10.32 -4.80 -0.23
N GLN A 2 -9.30 -3.97 -0.11
CA GLN A 2 -7.95 -4.31 -0.56
C GLN A 2 -7.30 -5.47 0.19
N THR A 3 -7.70 -5.77 1.40
CA THR A 3 -7.20 -6.93 2.13
C THR A 3 -7.62 -8.24 1.47
N ASP A 4 -8.69 -8.24 0.68
CA ASP A 4 -9.14 -9.39 -0.10
C ASP A 4 -8.12 -9.78 -1.18
N ILE A 5 -7.34 -8.80 -1.68
CA ILE A 5 -6.28 -9.06 -2.66
C ILE A 5 -5.16 -9.91 -2.06
N TYR A 6 -4.79 -9.67 -0.81
CA TYR A 6 -3.85 -10.54 -0.10
C TYR A 6 -4.39 -11.97 0.02
N ALA A 7 -5.64 -12.13 0.45
CA ALA A 7 -6.27 -13.43 0.58
C ALA A 7 -6.37 -14.16 -0.76
N LEU A 8 -6.68 -13.43 -1.85
CA LEU A 8 -6.73 -13.99 -3.20
C LEU A 8 -5.36 -14.50 -3.67
N GLN A 9 -4.28 -13.76 -3.39
CA GLN A 9 -2.92 -14.20 -3.73
C GLN A 9 -2.53 -15.48 -2.98
N LEU A 10 -2.85 -15.57 -1.67
CA LEU A 10 -2.63 -16.80 -0.89
C LEU A 10 -3.43 -17.98 -1.46
N ALA A 11 -4.72 -17.77 -1.72
CA ALA A 11 -5.58 -18.81 -2.28
C ALA A 11 -5.06 -19.30 -3.64
N ALA A 12 -4.56 -18.42 -4.48
CA ALA A 12 -3.95 -18.77 -5.75
C ALA A 12 -2.70 -19.64 -5.56
N ALA A 13 -1.83 -19.28 -4.62
CA ALA A 13 -0.64 -20.07 -4.31
C ALA A 13 -1.00 -21.45 -3.74
N ASP A 14 -1.97 -21.52 -2.86
CA ASP A 14 -2.44 -22.76 -2.24
C ASP A 14 -3.16 -23.68 -3.25
N ALA A 15 -3.82 -23.10 -4.25
CA ALA A 15 -4.39 -23.82 -5.39
C ALA A 15 -3.34 -24.33 -6.39
N GLY A 16 -2.06 -24.07 -6.18
CA GLY A 16 -0.95 -24.54 -6.98
C GLY A 16 -0.66 -23.74 -8.25
N TRP A 17 -1.16 -22.51 -8.35
CA TRP A 17 -0.78 -21.62 -9.43
C TRP A 17 0.74 -21.36 -9.39
N LYS A 18 1.36 -21.33 -10.54
CA LYS A 18 2.82 -21.22 -10.66
C LYS A 18 3.32 -19.78 -10.82
N ARG A 19 2.43 -18.87 -11.10
CA ARG A 19 2.74 -17.45 -11.30
C ARG A 19 1.60 -16.62 -10.77
N ILE A 20 1.93 -15.64 -9.96
CA ILE A 20 1.01 -14.64 -9.42
C ILE A 20 1.62 -13.28 -9.74
N VAL A 21 0.87 -12.44 -10.44
CA VAL A 21 1.29 -11.09 -10.79
C VAL A 21 0.24 -10.12 -10.27
N LEU A 22 0.64 -9.26 -9.35
CA LEU A 22 -0.18 -8.15 -8.89
C LEU A 22 0.22 -6.89 -9.67
N VAL A 23 -0.70 -6.34 -10.43
CA VAL A 23 -0.49 -5.07 -11.14
C VAL A 23 -1.22 -3.97 -10.39
N VAL A 24 -0.46 -2.96 -9.92
CA VAL A 24 -1.00 -1.83 -9.16
C VAL A 24 -0.89 -0.57 -10.00
N PHE A 25 -2.02 0.07 -10.26
CA PHE A 25 -2.08 1.39 -10.88
C PHE A 25 -2.26 2.43 -9.78
N ASP A 26 -1.14 2.89 -9.23
CA ASP A 26 -1.13 3.88 -8.15
C ASP A 26 -1.73 5.21 -8.63
N GLY A 27 -2.70 5.71 -7.86
CA GLY A 27 -3.43 6.94 -8.21
C GLY A 27 -4.54 6.78 -9.24
N LEU A 28 -4.79 5.56 -9.75
CA LEU A 28 -5.93 5.31 -10.63
C LEU A 28 -7.23 5.26 -9.81
N ASP A 29 -8.02 6.30 -9.92
CA ASP A 29 -9.29 6.42 -9.21
C ASP A 29 -10.49 5.95 -10.06
N TRP A 30 -11.63 5.85 -9.40
CA TRP A 30 -12.88 5.46 -10.06
C TRP A 30 -13.30 6.43 -11.18
N THR A 31 -13.07 7.72 -10.99
CA THR A 31 -13.40 8.73 -12.01
C THR A 31 -12.56 8.56 -13.27
N THR A 32 -11.28 8.24 -13.10
CA THR A 32 -10.36 7.97 -14.21
C THR A 32 -10.76 6.70 -14.98
N THR A 33 -11.10 5.62 -14.27
CA THR A 33 -11.56 4.38 -14.94
C THR A 33 -12.90 4.59 -15.65
N ARG A 34 -13.81 5.38 -15.08
CA ARG A 34 -15.06 5.77 -15.72
C ARG A 34 -14.82 6.59 -16.97
N ALA A 35 -13.94 7.58 -16.92
CA ALA A 35 -13.58 8.37 -18.10
C ALA A 35 -12.95 7.51 -19.21
N THR A 36 -12.12 6.55 -18.84
CA THR A 36 -11.54 5.58 -19.77
C THR A 36 -12.61 4.72 -20.44
N ALA A 37 -13.59 4.24 -19.69
CA ALA A 37 -14.72 3.47 -20.24
C ALA A 37 -15.53 4.30 -21.24
N ILE A 38 -15.80 5.56 -20.94
CA ILE A 38 -16.48 6.48 -21.85
C ILE A 38 -15.65 6.69 -23.13
N ALA A 39 -14.35 6.93 -22.99
CA ALA A 39 -13.46 7.13 -24.13
C ALA A 39 -13.35 5.88 -25.02
N ALA A 40 -13.30 4.69 -24.43
CA ALA A 40 -13.18 3.44 -25.16
C ALA A 40 -14.47 2.98 -25.82
N ASN A 41 -15.61 3.19 -25.18
CA ASN A 41 -16.89 2.60 -25.57
C ASN A 41 -17.95 3.63 -26.01
N GLY A 42 -17.69 4.92 -25.87
CA GLY A 42 -18.62 6.00 -26.21
C GLY A 42 -19.79 6.14 -25.22
N THR A 43 -19.83 5.35 -24.15
CA THR A 43 -20.92 5.35 -23.17
C THR A 43 -20.38 5.25 -21.76
N VAL A 44 -21.20 5.69 -20.78
CA VAL A 44 -20.91 5.43 -19.38
C VAL A 44 -21.07 3.94 -19.13
N ALA A 45 -19.97 3.26 -18.82
CA ALA A 45 -19.97 1.82 -18.60
C ALA A 45 -20.48 1.43 -17.21
N TYR A 46 -20.35 2.33 -16.24
CA TYR A 46 -20.83 2.13 -14.87
C TYR A 46 -20.96 3.47 -14.12
N ASP A 47 -21.90 3.53 -13.20
CA ASP A 47 -22.12 4.66 -12.30
C ASP A 47 -21.88 4.27 -10.84
N GLU A 48 -22.20 3.04 -10.47
CA GLU A 48 -22.02 2.46 -9.14
C GLU A 48 -21.85 0.94 -9.25
N GLY A 49 -21.23 0.33 -8.24
CA GLY A 49 -21.01 -1.10 -8.20
C GLY A 49 -20.06 -1.58 -9.31
N ARG A 50 -20.15 -2.86 -9.64
CA ARG A 50 -19.37 -3.46 -10.70
C ARG A 50 -19.85 -3.00 -12.07
N GLY A 51 -18.97 -2.35 -12.82
CA GLY A 51 -19.27 -1.96 -14.19
C GLY A 51 -18.93 -3.03 -15.23
N THR A 52 -19.04 -2.66 -16.49
CA THR A 52 -18.68 -3.45 -17.67
C THR A 52 -17.90 -2.60 -18.68
N GLY A 53 -17.36 -3.23 -19.72
CA GLY A 53 -16.76 -2.50 -20.84
C GLY A 53 -15.29 -2.13 -20.67
N LEU A 54 -14.64 -2.60 -19.61
CA LEU A 54 -13.19 -2.57 -19.47
C LEU A 54 -12.68 -3.99 -19.24
N ALA A 55 -11.55 -4.35 -19.84
CA ALA A 55 -11.04 -5.71 -19.83
C ALA A 55 -10.90 -6.32 -18.42
N PHE A 56 -10.48 -5.51 -17.44
CA PHE A 56 -10.34 -5.98 -16.07
C PHE A 56 -11.69 -6.16 -15.34
N LEU A 57 -12.76 -5.51 -15.81
CA LEU A 57 -14.12 -5.69 -15.27
C LEU A 57 -14.81 -6.90 -15.89
N ASP A 58 -14.50 -7.18 -17.15
CA ASP A 58 -15.15 -8.23 -17.93
C ASP A 58 -14.47 -9.59 -17.77
N TYR A 59 -13.33 -9.66 -17.08
CA TYR A 59 -12.63 -10.90 -16.83
C TYR A 59 -13.44 -11.84 -15.93
N ASN A 60 -13.50 -13.10 -16.35
CA ASN A 60 -14.41 -14.10 -15.75
C ASN A 60 -13.76 -15.03 -14.72
N GLY A 61 -12.50 -14.84 -14.38
CA GLY A 61 -11.79 -15.70 -13.42
C GLY A 61 -12.29 -15.55 -11.98
N VAL A 62 -12.52 -14.32 -11.55
CA VAL A 62 -13.02 -13.96 -10.22
C VAL A 62 -14.01 -12.81 -10.37
N VAL A 63 -15.06 -12.82 -9.58
CA VAL A 63 -15.96 -11.66 -9.50
C VAL A 63 -15.21 -10.50 -8.89
N THR A 64 -15.12 -9.40 -9.64
CA THR A 64 -14.47 -8.17 -9.20
C THR A 64 -15.50 -7.07 -8.99
N ASP A 65 -15.20 -6.16 -8.09
CA ASP A 65 -16.01 -4.98 -7.82
C ASP A 65 -15.12 -3.84 -7.34
N PHE A 66 -15.68 -2.64 -7.25
CA PHE A 66 -15.02 -1.52 -6.60
C PHE A 66 -15.05 -1.69 -5.09
N GLY A 67 -13.92 -1.50 -4.46
CA GLY A 67 -13.80 -1.55 -3.01
C GLY A 67 -13.23 -0.24 -2.46
N SER A 68 -13.45 -0.03 -1.17
CA SER A 68 -12.88 1.11 -0.47
C SER A 68 -11.44 0.84 -0.06
N CYS A 69 -10.56 1.76 -0.41
CA CYS A 69 -9.21 1.82 0.12
C CYS A 69 -9.13 2.90 1.18
N VAL A 70 -9.29 2.51 2.42
CA VAL A 70 -9.39 3.44 3.54
C VAL A 70 -8.48 3.04 4.69
N THR A 71 -7.85 4.05 5.27
CA THR A 71 -6.89 3.90 6.36
C THR A 71 -7.02 5.06 7.33
N SER A 72 -6.14 5.11 8.31
CA SER A 72 -6.05 6.23 9.23
C SER A 72 -5.76 7.53 8.49
N PRO A 73 -6.40 8.64 8.86
CA PRO A 73 -6.10 9.95 8.28
C PRO A 73 -4.63 10.31 8.46
N ALA A 74 -4.00 10.75 7.35
CA ALA A 74 -2.58 11.04 7.30
C ALA A 74 -2.12 12.14 8.28
N ASN A 75 -2.99 13.05 8.65
CA ASN A 75 -2.61 14.31 9.28
C ASN A 75 -3.20 14.50 10.67
N ASP A 76 -3.62 13.45 11.33
CA ASP A 76 -4.21 13.56 12.67
C ASP A 76 -3.22 13.16 13.76
N GLY A 77 -2.05 13.77 13.73
CA GLY A 77 -1.01 13.59 14.76
C GLY A 77 -0.29 12.25 14.71
N THR A 78 -0.20 11.64 13.52
CA THR A 78 0.65 10.45 13.36
C THR A 78 2.09 10.82 13.64
N ASP A 79 2.70 10.11 14.59
CA ASP A 79 4.08 10.31 15.00
C ASP A 79 4.80 8.97 15.14
N VAL A 80 6.01 8.92 14.60
CA VAL A 80 6.83 7.71 14.57
C VAL A 80 8.28 8.03 14.93
N ASP A 81 8.93 7.12 15.62
CA ASP A 81 10.38 7.13 15.81
C ASP A 81 11.01 6.11 14.86
N VAL A 82 11.64 6.62 13.82
CA VAL A 82 12.28 5.82 12.76
C VAL A 82 13.46 5.02 13.31
N ASP A 83 14.24 5.61 14.21
CA ASP A 83 15.46 4.98 14.74
C ASP A 83 15.19 3.74 15.60
N VAL A 84 14.02 3.66 16.20
CA VAL A 84 13.61 2.49 16.99
C VAL A 84 12.41 1.75 16.38
N GLN A 85 11.94 2.22 15.23
CA GLN A 85 10.80 1.65 14.52
C GLN A 85 9.54 1.56 15.40
N LEU A 86 9.25 2.64 16.11
CA LEU A 86 8.14 2.77 17.03
C LEU A 86 7.06 3.68 16.45
N VAL A 87 5.82 3.27 16.57
CA VAL A 87 4.66 4.15 16.35
C VAL A 87 4.28 4.78 17.69
N VAL A 88 4.48 6.08 17.81
CA VAL A 88 4.14 6.85 19.02
C VAL A 88 2.67 7.20 19.04
N ASN A 89 2.15 7.64 17.87
CA ASN A 89 0.74 7.90 17.67
C ASN A 89 0.36 7.49 16.24
N PRO A 90 -0.57 6.54 16.05
CA PRO A 90 -0.99 6.12 14.72
C PRO A 90 -1.86 7.15 13.99
N GLY A 91 -2.27 8.23 14.65
CA GLY A 91 -3.22 9.21 14.12
C GLY A 91 -4.67 8.70 14.15
N GLY A 92 -5.59 9.63 14.14
CA GLY A 92 -7.02 9.35 14.13
C GLY A 92 -7.58 8.79 15.43
N LYS A 93 -8.90 8.73 15.48
CA LYS A 93 -9.63 8.19 16.64
C LYS A 93 -9.80 6.67 16.58
N THR A 94 -9.78 6.13 15.38
CA THR A 94 -9.95 4.69 15.13
C THR A 94 -8.62 4.12 14.67
N PRO A 95 -7.93 3.34 15.52
CA PRO A 95 -6.70 2.68 15.12
C PRO A 95 -6.90 1.84 13.86
N GLY A 96 -6.00 1.99 12.87
CA GLY A 96 -6.14 1.37 11.56
C GLY A 96 -7.10 2.10 10.62
N GLY A 97 -7.75 3.12 11.05
CA GLY A 97 -8.22 4.27 10.33
C GLY A 97 -9.65 4.36 9.92
N TYR A 98 -10.26 3.38 9.32
CA TYR A 98 -11.57 3.53 8.73
C TYR A 98 -12.70 3.24 9.72
N ASP A 99 -13.62 4.20 9.85
CA ASP A 99 -14.82 4.04 10.65
C ASP A 99 -16.03 3.77 9.72
N PRO A 100 -16.52 2.53 9.64
CA PRO A 100 -17.64 2.18 8.78
C PRO A 100 -18.96 2.79 9.26
N THR A 101 -19.04 3.28 10.49
CA THR A 101 -20.25 3.99 10.97
C THR A 101 -20.35 5.38 10.36
N LEU A 102 -19.22 5.97 9.96
CA LEU A 102 -19.15 7.27 9.32
C LEU A 102 -19.11 7.16 7.79
N GLY A 103 -18.38 6.21 7.26
CA GLY A 103 -18.10 6.10 5.83
C GLY A 103 -18.87 5.00 5.10
N GLY A 104 -19.56 4.11 5.83
CA GLY A 104 -20.23 2.95 5.24
C GLY A 104 -19.31 1.76 5.00
N SER A 105 -19.88 0.65 4.57
CA SER A 105 -19.16 -0.60 4.35
C SER A 105 -18.57 -0.74 2.94
N THR A 106 -19.04 0.05 2.01
CA THR A 106 -18.61 0.06 0.61
C THR A 106 -18.47 1.48 0.08
N ALA A 107 -17.81 1.64 -1.06
CA ALA A 107 -17.66 2.91 -1.74
C ALA A 107 -19.01 3.54 -2.19
N TRP A 108 -20.05 2.75 -2.29
CA TRP A 108 -21.39 3.15 -2.75
C TRP A 108 -22.40 3.31 -1.62
N ASP A 109 -22.00 3.00 -0.40
CA ASP A 109 -22.91 3.05 0.74
C ASP A 109 -23.31 4.51 1.02
N PRO A 110 -24.60 4.88 0.96
CA PRO A 110 -25.04 6.25 1.15
C PRO A 110 -25.06 6.60 2.65
N ARG A 111 -23.88 6.76 3.23
CA ARG A 111 -23.75 7.19 4.63
C ARG A 111 -23.76 8.71 4.76
N GLU A 112 -24.07 9.14 5.97
CA GLU A 112 -24.29 10.56 6.26
C GLU A 112 -23.04 11.44 6.16
N SER A 113 -21.86 10.87 6.29
CA SER A 113 -20.63 11.64 6.34
C SER A 113 -19.86 11.64 5.02
N ALA A 114 -20.46 12.19 3.97
CA ALA A 114 -19.77 12.41 2.70
C ALA A 114 -18.44 13.19 2.88
N THR A 115 -18.37 14.07 3.86
CA THR A 115 -17.14 14.83 4.17
C THR A 115 -16.04 13.95 4.77
N TYR A 116 -16.38 12.85 5.42
CA TYR A 116 -15.42 11.87 5.91
C TYR A 116 -14.75 11.11 4.75
N LEU A 117 -15.51 10.73 3.73
CA LEU A 117 -15.00 10.02 2.56
C LEU A 117 -14.29 10.94 1.57
N ILE A 118 -14.85 12.11 1.30
CA ILE A 118 -14.36 13.00 0.23
C ILE A 118 -13.22 13.90 0.72
N GLY A 119 -13.07 14.09 2.01
CA GLY A 119 -12.02 14.92 2.58
C GLY A 119 -12.07 16.38 2.15
N LYS A 120 -13.24 16.94 2.00
CA LYS A 120 -13.44 18.34 1.57
C LYS A 120 -12.77 19.37 2.47
N ASN A 121 -12.48 19.01 3.69
CA ASN A 121 -11.84 19.88 4.65
C ASN A 121 -10.57 19.23 5.20
N ARG A 122 -9.41 19.72 4.76
CA ARG A 122 -8.10 19.20 5.19
C ARG A 122 -7.82 19.39 6.69
N SER A 123 -8.58 20.23 7.38
CA SER A 123 -8.45 20.40 8.82
C SER A 123 -9.26 19.38 9.64
N ARG A 124 -9.99 18.49 8.99
CA ARG A 124 -10.76 17.44 9.64
C ARG A 124 -10.26 16.06 9.18
N PRO A 125 -10.19 15.10 10.10
CA PRO A 125 -9.89 13.71 9.75
C PRO A 125 -10.84 13.20 8.67
N HIS A 126 -10.31 12.50 7.69
CA HIS A 126 -11.07 11.90 6.61
C HIS A 126 -10.37 10.62 6.13
N ALA A 127 -11.12 9.75 5.52
CA ALA A 127 -10.64 8.42 5.12
C ALA A 127 -9.82 8.47 3.82
N VAL A 128 -8.76 9.27 3.78
CA VAL A 128 -7.81 9.28 2.66
C VAL A 128 -6.67 8.34 2.96
N THR A 129 -6.48 7.37 2.08
CA THR A 129 -5.30 6.50 2.14
C THR A 129 -4.15 7.08 1.32
N ASP A 130 -2.92 6.74 1.70
CA ASP A 130 -1.74 6.93 0.87
C ASP A 130 -1.30 5.61 0.22
N SER A 131 -0.31 5.68 -0.67
CA SER A 131 0.23 4.50 -1.34
C SER A 131 0.82 3.47 -0.37
N ALA A 132 1.39 3.91 0.75
CA ALA A 132 2.00 2.99 1.73
C ALA A 132 0.94 2.15 2.42
N ALA A 133 -0.04 2.78 3.07
CA ALA A 133 -1.11 2.08 3.77
C ALA A 133 -1.98 1.24 2.82
N SER A 134 -2.22 1.73 1.62
CA SER A 134 -2.90 1.01 0.55
C SER A 134 -2.13 -0.26 0.16
N ALA A 135 -0.86 -0.12 -0.22
CA ALA A 135 -0.04 -1.25 -0.64
C ALA A 135 0.23 -2.24 0.50
N ALA A 136 0.36 -1.76 1.75
CA ALA A 136 0.43 -2.65 2.91
C ALA A 136 -0.80 -3.56 3.01
N SER A 137 -2.00 -3.03 2.77
CA SER A 137 -3.22 -3.83 2.74
C SER A 137 -3.22 -4.89 1.63
N LEU A 138 -2.72 -4.53 0.44
CA LEU A 138 -2.59 -5.47 -0.70
C LEU A 138 -1.58 -6.60 -0.43
N CYS A 139 -0.50 -6.28 0.30
CA CYS A 139 0.63 -7.18 0.47
C CYS A 139 0.59 -7.98 1.77
N THR A 140 -0.11 -7.51 2.81
CA THR A 140 -0.15 -8.15 4.14
C THR A 140 -1.56 -8.50 4.61
N GLY A 141 -2.61 -8.01 3.95
CA GLY A 141 -3.97 -8.18 4.41
C GLY A 141 -4.34 -7.34 5.63
N ILE A 142 -3.52 -6.35 6.00
CA ILE A 142 -3.70 -5.58 7.22
C ILE A 142 -3.85 -4.10 6.90
N LYS A 143 -4.85 -3.48 7.50
CA LYS A 143 -5.02 -2.04 7.46
C LYS A 143 -4.10 -1.35 8.45
N THR A 144 -3.52 -0.23 8.03
CA THR A 144 -2.59 0.53 8.83
C THR A 144 -2.77 2.04 8.62
N PHE A 145 -1.93 2.85 9.24
CA PHE A 145 -1.94 4.30 9.09
C PHE A 145 -1.14 4.74 7.85
N ASN A 146 -1.41 5.93 7.36
CA ASN A 146 -0.69 6.51 6.24
C ASN A 146 0.81 6.64 6.55
N ASN A 147 1.63 6.42 5.54
CA ASN A 147 3.10 6.31 5.57
C ASN A 147 3.66 4.98 6.07
N ALA A 148 2.90 4.09 6.68
CA ALA A 148 3.38 2.80 7.18
C ALA A 148 3.66 1.81 6.03
N VAL A 149 4.82 1.19 6.08
CA VAL A 149 5.23 0.13 5.14
C VAL A 149 5.19 -1.21 5.87
N ASN A 150 4.12 -1.98 5.69
CA ASN A 150 3.91 -3.32 6.27
C ASN A 150 4.11 -3.39 7.79
N VAL A 151 3.74 -2.34 8.50
CA VAL A 151 3.63 -2.34 9.96
C VAL A 151 2.20 -1.95 10.35
N ASP A 152 1.71 -2.46 11.47
CA ASP A 152 0.40 -2.07 11.97
C ASP A 152 0.45 -0.74 12.75
N VAL A 153 -0.69 -0.34 13.26
CA VAL A 153 -0.86 0.90 14.04
C VAL A 153 -0.06 0.92 15.35
N TYR A 154 0.50 -0.21 15.75
CA TYR A 154 1.35 -0.33 16.93
C TYR A 154 2.83 -0.53 16.59
N GLY A 155 3.20 -0.44 15.29
CA GLY A 155 4.55 -0.66 14.82
C GLY A 155 4.97 -2.13 14.71
N ARG A 156 4.03 -3.07 14.87
CA ARG A 156 4.34 -4.49 14.67
C ARG A 156 4.49 -4.77 13.19
N ARG A 157 5.57 -5.44 12.83
CA ARG A 157 5.88 -5.80 11.45
C ARG A 157 5.02 -6.99 11.01
N PHE A 158 4.50 -6.89 9.81
CA PHE A 158 3.81 -7.99 9.14
C PHE A 158 4.61 -8.47 7.94
N GLU A 159 4.58 -9.76 7.73
CA GLU A 159 5.25 -10.38 6.60
C GLU A 159 4.41 -10.20 5.34
N PRO A 160 4.94 -9.51 4.31
CA PRO A 160 4.24 -9.42 3.03
C PRO A 160 4.24 -10.76 2.31
N ILE A 161 3.24 -10.94 1.44
CA ILE A 161 3.04 -12.20 0.72
C ILE A 161 4.27 -12.65 -0.07
N ALA A 162 5.03 -11.72 -0.64
CA ALA A 162 6.25 -12.07 -1.38
C ALA A 162 7.25 -12.82 -0.50
N ARG A 163 7.49 -12.36 0.74
CA ARG A 163 8.37 -13.08 1.69
C ARG A 163 7.81 -14.42 2.10
N ASN A 164 6.51 -14.51 2.36
CA ASN A 164 5.86 -15.78 2.67
C ASN A 164 6.03 -16.80 1.51
N LEU A 165 5.83 -16.35 0.29
CA LEU A 165 6.02 -17.21 -0.88
C LEU A 165 7.50 -17.54 -1.13
N GLN A 166 8.42 -16.60 -0.89
CA GLN A 166 9.86 -16.84 -1.00
C GLN A 166 10.32 -17.96 -0.04
N GLN A 167 9.84 -17.95 1.21
CA GLN A 167 10.08 -19.04 2.16
C GLN A 167 9.52 -20.38 1.70
N ARG A 168 8.51 -20.36 0.83
CA ARG A 168 7.92 -21.56 0.19
C ARG A 168 8.65 -21.94 -1.12
N GLY A 169 9.77 -21.30 -1.44
CA GLY A 169 10.60 -21.57 -2.61
C GLY A 169 10.19 -20.89 -3.90
N TRP A 170 9.37 -19.84 -3.82
CA TRP A 170 9.03 -19.03 -4.99
C TRP A 170 10.12 -17.98 -5.25
N ALA A 171 10.38 -17.68 -6.51
CA ALA A 171 11.07 -16.45 -6.87
C ALA A 171 10.10 -15.28 -6.75
N THR A 172 10.59 -14.16 -6.18
CA THR A 172 9.79 -12.98 -5.88
C THR A 172 10.43 -11.72 -6.44
N GLY A 173 9.62 -10.75 -6.81
CA GLY A 173 10.17 -9.52 -7.36
C GLY A 173 9.20 -8.34 -7.35
N ALA A 174 9.75 -7.15 -7.53
CA ALA A 174 9.02 -5.92 -7.73
C ALA A 174 9.53 -5.17 -8.96
N VAL A 175 8.61 -4.69 -9.76
CA VAL A 175 8.90 -3.85 -10.95
C VAL A 175 8.08 -2.59 -10.82
N SER A 176 8.72 -1.43 -10.92
CA SER A 176 8.07 -0.14 -10.70
C SER A 176 8.50 0.91 -11.71
N SER A 177 7.60 1.81 -12.05
CA SER A 177 7.89 3.02 -12.83
C SER A 177 8.39 4.19 -11.98
N VAL A 178 8.39 4.03 -10.65
CA VAL A 178 8.90 5.00 -9.67
C VAL A 178 10.17 4.45 -9.01
N PRO A 179 10.85 5.22 -8.14
CA PRO A 179 11.96 4.69 -7.37
C PRO A 179 11.59 3.40 -6.62
N ILE A 180 12.52 2.44 -6.61
CA ILE A 180 12.30 1.13 -5.98
C ILE A 180 11.92 1.22 -4.50
N SER A 181 12.36 2.26 -3.80
CA SER A 181 12.07 2.53 -2.40
C SER A 181 10.76 3.30 -2.16
N HIS A 182 10.04 3.68 -3.21
CA HIS A 182 8.70 4.25 -3.02
C HIS A 182 7.76 3.24 -2.38
N ALA A 183 6.75 3.75 -1.70
CA ALA A 183 5.87 2.95 -0.83
C ALA A 183 5.24 1.74 -1.52
N THR A 184 4.74 1.89 -2.75
CA THR A 184 4.04 0.80 -3.45
C THR A 184 4.95 -0.38 -3.74
N PRO A 185 6.14 -0.22 -4.37
CA PRO A 185 7.07 -1.34 -4.51
C PRO A 185 7.69 -1.78 -3.17
N ALA A 186 7.91 -0.86 -2.22
CA ALA A 186 8.45 -1.18 -0.89
C ALA A 186 7.55 -2.17 -0.13
N CYS A 187 6.24 -1.98 -0.16
CA CYS A 187 5.28 -2.86 0.50
C CYS A 187 5.27 -4.28 -0.07
N ALA A 188 5.84 -4.53 -1.24
CA ALA A 188 6.02 -5.90 -1.71
C ALA A 188 6.94 -6.70 -0.77
N TYR A 189 7.87 -6.04 -0.06
CA TYR A 189 8.92 -6.77 0.65
C TYR A 189 9.36 -6.19 2.00
N ALA A 190 9.55 -4.86 2.11
CA ALA A 190 10.15 -4.18 3.25
C ALA A 190 9.19 -3.99 4.43
N ASN A 191 9.75 -3.62 5.59
CA ASN A 191 8.99 -3.08 6.71
C ASN A 191 9.62 -1.75 7.17
N ASN A 192 8.78 -0.73 7.36
CA ASN A 192 9.23 0.52 7.99
C ASN A 192 8.04 1.28 8.58
N VAL A 193 8.24 1.99 9.67
CA VAL A 193 7.20 2.86 10.27
C VAL A 193 6.94 4.12 9.42
N THR A 194 7.83 4.44 8.48
CA THR A 194 7.65 5.55 7.54
C THR A 194 8.17 5.21 6.15
N ARG A 195 7.39 5.55 5.13
CA ARG A 195 7.77 5.41 3.73
C ARG A 195 8.94 6.31 3.30
N ASN A 196 9.31 7.27 4.11
CA ASN A 196 10.34 8.25 3.78
C ASN A 196 11.75 7.78 4.16
N ASP A 197 11.88 6.66 4.83
CA ASP A 197 13.17 6.04 5.16
C ASP A 197 13.70 5.21 3.97
N TYR A 198 13.95 5.89 2.88
CA TYR A 198 14.23 5.29 1.57
C TYR A 198 15.44 4.35 1.54
N GLN A 199 16.51 4.72 2.25
CA GLN A 199 17.72 3.88 2.25
C GLN A 199 17.48 2.57 3.00
N ASP A 200 16.84 2.60 4.16
CA ASP A 200 16.55 1.38 4.91
C ASP A 200 15.51 0.49 4.22
N ILE A 201 14.52 1.09 3.59
CA ILE A 201 13.59 0.35 2.72
C ILE A 201 14.36 -0.34 1.59
N THR A 202 15.29 0.37 0.94
CA THR A 202 16.12 -0.23 -0.11
C THR A 202 16.96 -1.37 0.43
N ARG A 203 17.59 -1.22 1.60
CA ARG A 203 18.37 -2.28 2.25
C ARG A 203 17.55 -3.55 2.47
N ASP A 204 16.32 -3.42 2.96
CA ASP A 204 15.42 -4.56 3.09
C ASP A 204 15.17 -5.24 1.74
N MET A 205 14.93 -4.46 0.68
CA MET A 205 14.60 -5.01 -0.64
C MET A 205 15.75 -5.69 -1.34
N VAL A 206 17.00 -5.28 -1.07
CA VAL A 206 18.20 -5.88 -1.66
C VAL A 206 18.91 -6.89 -0.74
N GLY A 207 18.39 -7.14 0.44
CA GLY A 207 18.95 -8.12 1.37
C GLY A 207 20.08 -7.58 2.23
N GLU A 208 20.12 -6.29 2.47
CA GLU A 208 21.09 -5.67 3.37
C GLU A 208 20.48 -5.40 4.76
N ARG A 209 21.34 -5.16 5.72
CA ARG A 209 20.90 -4.87 7.09
C ARG A 209 20.26 -3.49 7.18
N SER A 210 19.02 -3.44 7.62
CA SER A 210 18.25 -2.23 7.82
C SER A 210 18.01 -1.91 9.29
N ILE A 211 17.45 -0.73 9.58
CA ILE A 211 16.93 -0.36 10.90
C ILE A 211 15.81 -1.31 11.34
N SER A 212 14.97 -1.73 10.42
CA SER A 212 13.87 -2.65 10.71
C SER A 212 14.35 -4.08 10.95
N HIS A 213 15.47 -4.49 10.35
CA HIS A 213 16.04 -5.84 10.44
C HIS A 213 17.51 -5.81 10.89
N ARG A 214 17.73 -5.31 12.12
CA ARG A 214 19.09 -5.11 12.70
C ARG A 214 19.84 -6.39 13.00
N GLY A 215 19.14 -7.45 13.39
CA GLY A 215 19.74 -8.74 13.71
C GLY A 215 20.19 -9.47 12.46
N GLU A 216 19.24 -9.91 11.69
CA GLU A 216 19.48 -10.62 10.44
C GLU A 216 18.81 -9.85 9.29
N PRO A 217 19.55 -9.57 8.19
CA PRO A 217 18.95 -8.98 7.01
C PRO A 217 17.94 -9.93 6.37
N LEU A 218 16.98 -9.36 5.66
CA LEU A 218 16.08 -10.15 4.80
C LEU A 218 16.88 -10.78 3.65
N PRO A 219 16.39 -11.86 3.03
CA PRO A 219 17.04 -12.45 1.85
C PRO A 219 17.18 -11.49 0.66
N GLY A 220 16.30 -10.49 0.55
CA GLY A 220 16.17 -9.63 -0.60
C GLY A 220 15.27 -10.23 -1.69
N LEU A 221 14.82 -9.39 -2.61
CA LEU A 221 14.03 -9.80 -3.77
C LEU A 221 14.92 -10.45 -4.83
N ASP A 222 14.41 -11.48 -5.52
CA ASP A 222 15.10 -12.11 -6.65
C ASP A 222 15.13 -11.19 -7.89
N VAL A 223 14.12 -10.34 -8.04
CA VAL A 223 14.03 -9.35 -9.12
C VAL A 223 13.60 -8.01 -8.57
N LEU A 224 14.38 -6.97 -8.81
CA LEU A 224 14.04 -5.60 -8.43
C LEU A 224 14.37 -4.66 -9.59
N ILE A 225 13.35 -4.08 -10.22
CA ILE A 225 13.47 -3.20 -11.38
C ILE A 225 12.70 -1.91 -11.12
N GLY A 226 13.36 -0.79 -11.26
CA GLY A 226 12.80 0.54 -11.11
C GLY A 226 13.89 1.60 -11.17
N CYS A 227 13.55 2.87 -11.04
CA CYS A 227 14.57 3.91 -10.95
C CYS A 227 15.13 4.00 -9.51
N GLY A 228 16.30 4.61 -9.39
CA GLY A 228 16.85 5.01 -8.11
C GLY A 228 16.09 6.21 -7.53
N HIS A 229 16.20 6.41 -6.23
CA HIS A 229 15.72 7.61 -5.59
C HIS A 229 16.66 8.78 -5.93
N GLY A 230 16.09 9.90 -6.36
CA GLY A 230 16.86 11.10 -6.65
C GLY A 230 17.37 11.81 -5.39
N VAL A 231 18.11 12.87 -5.55
CA VAL A 231 18.52 13.71 -4.43
C VAL A 231 17.34 14.60 -4.01
N GLU A 232 16.76 14.32 -2.85
CA GLU A 232 15.68 15.10 -2.25
C GLU A 232 16.05 15.47 -0.83
N VAL A 233 16.60 16.67 -0.66
CA VAL A 233 17.14 17.14 0.63
C VAL A 233 16.06 17.17 1.73
N GLU A 234 14.82 17.46 1.38
CA GLU A 234 13.73 17.53 2.36
C GLU A 234 13.33 16.15 2.90
N SER A 235 13.40 15.12 2.07
CA SER A 235 13.10 13.74 2.51
C SER A 235 14.27 13.12 3.29
N ASP A 236 15.49 13.58 3.08
CA ASP A 236 16.67 13.09 3.82
C ASP A 236 16.54 13.31 5.33
N ALA A 237 15.90 14.39 5.76
CA ALA A 237 15.67 14.70 7.16
C ALA A 237 14.70 13.73 7.87
N GLN A 238 13.97 12.91 7.11
CA GLN A 238 13.00 11.95 7.62
C GLN A 238 13.53 10.52 7.67
N GLN A 239 14.79 10.32 7.26
CA GLN A 239 15.45 9.03 7.33
C GLN A 239 16.07 8.80 8.70
N GLY A 240 16.30 7.54 9.04
CA GLY A 240 16.89 7.15 10.31
C GLY A 240 18.40 7.44 10.39
N ARG A 241 19.00 7.16 11.54
CA ARG A 241 20.42 7.44 11.84
C ARG A 241 21.41 6.68 10.97
N ASN A 242 21.00 5.60 10.33
CA ASN A 242 21.84 4.87 9.39
C ASN A 242 21.75 5.40 7.95
N TYR A 243 21.14 6.56 7.78
CA TYR A 243 21.20 7.30 6.52
C TYR A 243 22.63 7.75 6.20
N GLU A 244 23.07 7.47 4.98
CA GLU A 244 24.36 7.86 4.44
C GLU A 244 24.20 8.94 3.36
N PRO A 245 24.62 10.19 3.62
CA PRO A 245 24.47 11.29 2.66
C PRO A 245 25.13 10.98 1.32
N GLY A 246 24.40 11.26 0.23
CA GLY A 246 24.90 11.03 -1.13
C GLY A 246 24.80 9.58 -1.63
N ASN A 247 24.40 8.66 -0.82
CA ASN A 247 24.14 7.26 -1.20
C ASN A 247 22.66 7.06 -1.53
N LYS A 248 22.30 7.34 -2.76
CA LYS A 248 20.90 7.31 -3.21
C LYS A 248 20.72 6.52 -4.51
#